data_b0c8825d123be15f439fd95da3ac6c65
#
_entry.id   b0c8825d123be15f439fd95da3ac6c65
#
_cell.length_a   1.000
_cell.length_b   1.000
_cell.length_c   1.000
_cell.angle_alpha   90.00
_cell.angle_beta   90.00
_cell.angle_gamma   90.00
#
_symmetry.space_group_name_H-M   'P 1'
#
loop_
_entity.id
_entity.type
_entity.pdbx_description
1 polymer ?
#
loop_
_entity_poly.entity_id
_entity_poly.type
_entity_poly.pdbx_seq_one_letter_code
_entity_poly.pdbx_strand_id
1 'polypeptide(L)'
;MNATIKLDKHISKVIRWLQQAQIDKDDPRDVLKGIHVNENLAACDGYRLHVAKVNDENVSGMIVKQALKGHTVDLGTIRAGENLVEPTSIPGTYPEWEQILPQDNPAYEIVINPNHLIDALKGLDDSVRLRFYAPDKLFEVMGNIYTKSGSINETPVYALIMPNQGMDLKRWTPKDEEAQA
;
A
#
# COMPACT_ATOMS: atom_id res chain seq x y z
N MET A 1 -25.58 -4.25 3.49
CA MET A 1 -25.22 -4.09 4.92
C MET A 1 -25.43 -2.63 5.27
N ASN A 2 -26.27 -2.32 6.26
CA ASN A 2 -26.59 -0.91 6.61
C ASN A 2 -26.08 -0.57 8.01
N ALA A 3 -24.85 -0.98 8.32
CA ALA A 3 -24.25 -0.67 9.63
C ALA A 3 -23.20 0.43 9.44
N THR A 4 -23.44 1.58 10.06
CA THR A 4 -22.43 2.64 10.15
C THR A 4 -21.33 2.16 11.09
N ILE A 5 -20.07 2.18 10.62
CA ILE A 5 -18.89 1.80 11.41
C ILE A 5 -18.15 3.07 11.81
N LYS A 6 -17.85 3.19 13.10
CA LYS A 6 -17.00 4.27 13.62
C LYS A 6 -15.54 3.82 13.56
N LEU A 7 -14.72 4.57 12.86
CA LEU A 7 -13.27 4.37 12.75
C LEU A 7 -12.54 5.29 13.72
N ASP A 8 -11.47 4.82 14.32
CA ASP A 8 -10.52 5.70 14.99
C ASP A 8 -9.55 6.38 13.99
N LYS A 9 -8.74 7.28 14.50
CA LYS A 9 -7.79 8.05 13.67
C LYS A 9 -6.74 7.15 13.01
N HIS A 10 -6.33 6.05 13.68
CA HIS A 10 -5.32 5.13 13.17
C HIS A 10 -5.89 4.31 12.01
N ILE A 11 -7.03 3.64 12.21
CA ILE A 11 -7.69 2.84 11.16
C ILE A 11 -8.12 3.69 9.98
N SER A 12 -8.62 4.91 10.21
CA SER A 12 -8.91 5.85 9.11
C SER A 12 -7.66 6.16 8.26
N LYS A 13 -6.47 6.24 8.87
CA LYS A 13 -5.21 6.42 8.15
C LYS A 13 -4.82 5.15 7.35
N VAL A 14 -4.98 3.98 7.95
CA VAL A 14 -4.73 2.69 7.29
C VAL A 14 -5.64 2.53 6.07
N ILE A 15 -6.93 2.77 6.21
CA ILE A 15 -7.90 2.65 5.11
C ILE A 15 -7.56 3.62 3.97
N ARG A 16 -7.26 4.88 4.27
CA ARG A 16 -6.82 5.84 3.24
C ARG A 16 -5.55 5.41 2.50
N TRP A 17 -4.62 4.76 3.20
CA TRP A 17 -3.42 4.20 2.57
C TRP A 17 -3.77 3.02 1.66
N LEU A 18 -4.66 2.11 2.08
CA LEU A 18 -5.16 1.02 1.25
C LEU A 18 -5.88 1.55 0.01
N GLN A 19 -6.71 2.58 0.15
CA GLN A 19 -7.45 3.18 -0.96
C GLN A 19 -6.56 3.71 -2.09
N GLN A 20 -5.29 4.02 -1.82
CA GLN A 20 -4.34 4.41 -2.87
C GLN A 20 -4.00 3.28 -3.86
N ALA A 21 -4.25 2.01 -3.48
CA ALA A 21 -4.06 0.85 -4.34
C ALA A 21 -5.37 0.32 -4.94
N GLN A 22 -6.47 1.04 -4.84
CA GLN A 22 -7.70 0.71 -5.58
C GLN A 22 -7.58 1.16 -7.03
N ILE A 23 -8.29 0.46 -7.92
CA ILE A 23 -8.38 0.89 -9.33
C ILE A 23 -9.28 2.11 -9.48
N ASP A 24 -9.17 2.77 -10.62
CA ASP A 24 -10.04 3.89 -10.98
C ASP A 24 -11.50 3.44 -11.11
N LYS A 25 -12.42 4.40 -10.89
CA LYS A 25 -13.87 4.15 -10.92
C LYS A 25 -14.36 3.64 -12.28
N ASP A 26 -13.67 4.01 -13.35
CA ASP A 26 -14.04 3.65 -14.74
C ASP A 26 -13.48 2.27 -15.16
N ASP A 27 -12.67 1.60 -14.34
CA ASP A 27 -12.17 0.26 -14.61
C ASP A 27 -13.32 -0.77 -14.50
N PRO A 28 -13.44 -1.72 -15.45
CA PRO A 28 -14.52 -2.71 -15.45
C PRO A 28 -14.42 -3.76 -14.32
N ARG A 29 -13.30 -3.86 -13.62
CA ARG A 29 -13.07 -4.83 -12.54
C ARG A 29 -13.60 -4.31 -11.20
N ASP A 30 -14.92 -4.28 -11.05
CA ASP A 30 -15.57 -3.66 -9.87
C ASP A 30 -15.02 -4.13 -8.53
N VAL A 31 -14.67 -5.41 -8.40
CA VAL A 31 -14.15 -5.98 -7.14
C VAL A 31 -12.85 -5.32 -6.67
N LEU A 32 -12.04 -4.77 -7.57
CA LEU A 32 -10.79 -4.08 -7.23
C LEU A 32 -11.01 -2.61 -6.82
N LYS A 33 -12.23 -2.09 -6.94
CA LYS A 33 -12.60 -0.75 -6.45
C LYS A 33 -12.80 -0.71 -4.93
N GLY A 34 -12.79 -1.88 -4.28
CA GLY A 34 -13.01 -2.02 -2.85
C GLY A 34 -11.78 -2.47 -2.07
N ILE A 35 -11.96 -2.52 -0.76
CA ILE A 35 -11.03 -3.15 0.17
C ILE A 35 -11.56 -4.54 0.50
N HIS A 36 -10.76 -5.55 0.27
CA HIS A 36 -11.07 -6.90 0.71
C HIS A 36 -10.74 -7.08 2.19
N VAL A 37 -11.69 -7.58 2.95
CA VAL A 37 -11.55 -7.78 4.40
C VAL A 37 -11.56 -9.27 4.69
N ASN A 38 -10.43 -9.78 5.13
CA ASN A 38 -10.30 -11.16 5.63
C ASN A 38 -9.48 -11.13 6.92
N GLU A 39 -8.48 -12.00 7.10
CA GLU A 39 -7.52 -11.88 8.22
C GLU A 39 -6.74 -10.56 8.14
N ASN A 40 -6.47 -10.11 6.94
CA ASN A 40 -5.87 -8.81 6.64
C ASN A 40 -6.84 -7.94 5.82
N LEU A 41 -6.57 -6.65 5.76
CA LEU A 41 -7.22 -5.74 4.83
C LEU A 41 -6.33 -5.61 3.60
N ALA A 42 -6.89 -5.79 2.41
CA ALA A 42 -6.13 -5.74 1.16
C ALA A 42 -6.81 -4.87 0.10
N ALA A 43 -6.02 -4.14 -0.67
CA ALA A 43 -6.45 -3.44 -1.87
C ALA A 43 -5.40 -3.58 -2.96
N CYS A 44 -5.81 -3.77 -4.23
CA CYS A 44 -4.90 -3.86 -5.36
C CYS A 44 -5.53 -3.28 -6.63
N ASP A 45 -4.67 -2.83 -7.56
CA ASP A 45 -5.07 -2.31 -8.87
C ASP A 45 -4.52 -3.14 -10.05
N GLY A 46 -3.83 -4.25 -9.74
CA GLY A 46 -3.15 -5.12 -10.69
C GLY A 46 -1.69 -4.77 -10.93
N TYR A 47 -1.21 -3.62 -10.45
CA TYR A 47 0.20 -3.19 -10.50
C TYR A 47 0.83 -3.14 -9.12
N ARG A 48 0.05 -2.87 -8.10
CA ARG A 48 0.47 -2.80 -6.69
C ARG A 48 -0.57 -3.44 -5.80
N LEU A 49 -0.10 -3.91 -4.66
CA LEU A 49 -0.90 -4.51 -3.61
C LEU A 49 -0.55 -3.82 -2.29
N HIS A 50 -1.56 -3.29 -1.62
CA HIS A 50 -1.44 -2.80 -0.26
C HIS A 50 -2.13 -3.78 0.68
N VAL A 51 -1.43 -4.23 1.72
CA VAL A 51 -1.96 -5.12 2.74
C VAL A 51 -1.71 -4.53 4.11
N ALA A 52 -2.72 -4.52 4.95
CA ALA A 52 -2.60 -4.06 6.33
C ALA A 52 -3.10 -5.14 7.30
N LYS A 53 -2.26 -5.50 8.25
CA LYS A 53 -2.64 -6.31 9.40
C LYS A 53 -3.27 -5.41 10.45
N VAL A 54 -4.49 -5.74 10.84
CA VAL A 54 -5.17 -5.06 11.94
C VAL A 54 -5.08 -5.94 13.17
N ASN A 55 -4.31 -5.50 14.15
CA ASN A 55 -4.11 -6.24 15.39
C ASN A 55 -5.36 -6.19 16.27
N ASP A 56 -5.57 -7.25 17.04
CA ASP A 56 -6.71 -7.37 17.97
C ASP A 56 -6.69 -6.32 19.11
N GLU A 57 -5.53 -5.71 19.35
CA GLU A 57 -5.40 -4.58 20.28
C GLU A 57 -6.09 -3.30 19.79
N ASN A 58 -6.34 -3.21 18.47
CA ASN A 58 -7.03 -2.07 17.89
C ASN A 58 -8.54 -2.34 17.78
N VAL A 59 -9.30 -1.81 18.73
CA VAL A 59 -10.76 -2.03 18.83
C VAL A 59 -11.50 -1.66 17.53
N SER A 60 -11.18 -0.52 16.91
CA SER A 60 -11.83 -0.12 15.66
C SER A 60 -11.47 -1.04 14.50
N GLY A 61 -10.24 -1.51 14.43
CA GLY A 61 -9.80 -2.47 13.43
C GLY A 61 -10.46 -3.83 13.60
N MET A 62 -10.60 -4.31 14.83
CA MET A 62 -11.30 -5.53 15.14
C MET A 62 -12.80 -5.45 14.73
N ILE A 63 -13.47 -4.31 14.97
CA ILE A 63 -14.85 -4.09 14.54
C ILE A 63 -14.95 -4.17 13.01
N VAL A 64 -14.03 -3.54 12.26
CA VAL A 64 -13.99 -3.61 10.80
C VAL A 64 -13.83 -5.06 10.34
N LYS A 65 -12.86 -5.81 10.90
CA LYS A 65 -12.66 -7.23 10.56
C LYS A 65 -13.90 -8.06 10.85
N GLN A 66 -14.46 -7.97 12.04
CA GLN A 66 -15.62 -8.79 12.44
C GLN A 66 -16.88 -8.48 11.62
N ALA A 67 -17.14 -7.20 11.35
CA ALA A 67 -18.33 -6.78 10.63
C ALA A 67 -18.26 -7.07 9.12
N LEU A 68 -17.06 -7.10 8.53
CA LEU A 68 -16.86 -7.13 7.07
C LEU A 68 -16.06 -8.35 6.58
N LYS A 69 -15.68 -9.29 7.45
CA LYS A 69 -14.88 -10.47 7.09
C LYS A 69 -15.52 -11.25 5.94
N GLY A 70 -14.70 -11.61 4.95
CA GLY A 70 -15.11 -12.33 3.74
C GLY A 70 -15.77 -11.46 2.67
N HIS A 71 -15.84 -10.13 2.87
CA HIS A 71 -16.45 -9.22 1.91
C HIS A 71 -15.42 -8.26 1.30
N THR A 72 -15.66 -7.87 0.06
CA THR A 72 -15.05 -6.70 -0.55
C THR A 72 -16.01 -5.53 -0.40
N VAL A 73 -15.53 -4.41 0.10
CA VAL A 73 -16.37 -3.27 0.44
C VAL A 73 -15.80 -1.95 -0.09
N ASP A 74 -16.68 -1.10 -0.59
CA ASP A 74 -16.41 0.32 -0.76
C ASP A 74 -16.71 1.03 0.57
N LEU A 75 -15.72 1.74 1.09
CA LEU A 75 -15.84 2.54 2.30
C LEU A 75 -16.01 4.03 2.00
N GLY A 76 -16.20 4.39 0.73
CA GLY A 76 -16.25 5.77 0.30
C GLY A 76 -14.92 6.51 0.54
N THR A 77 -14.92 7.81 0.25
CA THR A 77 -13.74 8.66 0.48
C THR A 77 -13.69 9.07 1.94
N ILE A 78 -12.71 8.56 2.69
CA ILE A 78 -12.48 8.94 4.08
C ILE A 78 -11.66 10.22 4.14
N ARG A 79 -12.28 11.31 4.54
CA ARG A 79 -11.59 12.59 4.74
C ARG A 79 -10.91 12.66 6.10
N ALA A 80 -9.91 13.54 6.22
CA ALA A 80 -9.24 13.77 7.50
C ALA A 80 -10.25 14.31 8.52
N GLY A 81 -10.42 13.57 9.65
CA GLY A 81 -11.38 13.90 10.70
C GLY A 81 -12.74 13.22 10.59
N GLU A 82 -13.05 12.61 9.47
CA GLU A 82 -14.24 11.75 9.32
C GLU A 82 -13.94 10.35 9.83
N ASN A 83 -14.81 9.83 10.68
CA ASN A 83 -14.64 8.52 11.33
C ASN A 83 -15.89 7.63 11.22
N LEU A 84 -16.94 8.09 10.56
CA LEU A 84 -18.12 7.27 10.30
C LEU A 84 -18.12 6.84 8.84
N VAL A 85 -18.22 5.56 8.61
CA VAL A 85 -18.29 4.96 7.27
C VAL A 85 -19.50 4.05 7.14
N GLU A 86 -20.10 4.04 5.98
CA GLU A 86 -21.20 3.16 5.61
C GLU A 86 -20.69 2.21 4.51
N PRO A 87 -20.26 0.99 4.87
CA PRO A 87 -19.69 0.06 3.92
C PRO A 87 -20.74 -0.37 2.89
N THR A 88 -20.39 -0.28 1.62
CA THR A 88 -21.18 -0.85 0.53
C THR A 88 -20.47 -2.11 0.02
N SER A 89 -21.15 -3.25 0.08
CA SER A 89 -20.61 -4.52 -0.42
C SER A 89 -20.46 -4.49 -1.93
N ILE A 90 -19.28 -4.90 -2.41
CA ILE A 90 -18.99 -5.07 -3.83
C ILE A 90 -19.04 -6.58 -4.14
N PRO A 91 -19.93 -7.03 -5.04
CA PRO A 91 -20.02 -8.42 -5.42
C PRO A 91 -18.82 -8.87 -6.25
N GLY A 92 -18.49 -10.16 -6.18
CA GLY A 92 -17.42 -10.77 -6.96
C GLY A 92 -16.37 -11.46 -6.08
N THR A 93 -15.49 -12.23 -6.74
CA THR A 93 -14.38 -12.92 -6.09
C THR A 93 -13.17 -12.03 -6.13
N TYR A 94 -12.65 -11.66 -4.97
CA TYR A 94 -11.39 -10.92 -4.87
C TYR A 94 -10.22 -11.84 -5.26
N PRO A 95 -9.18 -11.33 -5.94
CA PRO A 95 -8.00 -12.13 -6.27
C PRO A 95 -7.33 -12.73 -5.03
N GLU A 96 -6.86 -13.97 -5.15
CA GLU A 96 -6.08 -14.65 -4.11
C GLU A 96 -4.65 -14.10 -4.08
N TRP A 97 -4.51 -12.89 -3.56
CA TRP A 97 -3.26 -12.13 -3.56
C TRP A 97 -2.14 -12.81 -2.75
N GLU A 98 -2.49 -13.66 -1.82
CA GLU A 98 -1.54 -14.44 -1.02
C GLU A 98 -0.64 -15.32 -1.89
N GLN A 99 -1.13 -15.77 -3.04
CA GLN A 99 -0.39 -16.61 -3.98
C GLN A 99 0.74 -15.87 -4.71
N ILE A 100 0.64 -14.54 -4.84
CA ILE A 100 1.69 -13.73 -5.49
C ILE A 100 2.79 -13.26 -4.53
N LEU A 101 2.66 -13.54 -3.23
CA LEU A 101 3.69 -13.19 -2.27
C LEU A 101 4.97 -13.98 -2.54
N PRO A 102 6.16 -13.35 -2.46
CA PRO A 102 7.41 -14.05 -2.58
C PRO A 102 7.52 -15.20 -1.59
N GLN A 103 7.95 -16.37 -2.08
CA GLN A 103 8.15 -17.56 -1.24
C GLN A 103 9.58 -17.61 -0.66
N ASP A 104 10.51 -16.97 -1.36
CA ASP A 104 11.91 -16.94 -0.99
C ASP A 104 12.21 -15.85 0.04
N ASN A 105 13.27 -16.04 0.81
CA ASN A 105 13.78 -14.99 1.66
C ASN A 105 14.36 -13.85 0.81
N PRO A 106 14.17 -12.58 1.20
CA PRO A 106 14.81 -11.48 0.49
C PRO A 106 16.33 -11.61 0.57
N ALA A 107 17.02 -11.26 -0.51
CA ALA A 107 18.49 -11.27 -0.55
C ALA A 107 19.08 -10.31 0.50
N TYR A 108 18.42 -9.19 0.71
CA TYR A 108 18.71 -8.22 1.77
C TYR A 108 17.54 -7.25 1.93
N GLU A 109 17.53 -6.51 3.03
CA GLU A 109 16.54 -5.47 3.33
C GLU A 109 17.23 -4.11 3.46
N ILE A 110 16.54 -3.05 3.03
CA ILE A 110 17.01 -1.67 3.18
C ILE A 110 15.94 -0.90 3.94
N VAL A 111 16.33 -0.25 5.02
CA VAL A 111 15.47 0.68 5.76
C VAL A 111 15.77 2.09 5.32
N ILE A 112 14.77 2.82 4.87
CA ILE A 112 14.93 4.19 4.36
C ILE A 112 13.90 5.13 4.97
N ASN A 113 14.22 6.42 4.97
CA ASN A 113 13.21 7.44 5.23
C ASN A 113 12.33 7.58 3.97
N PRO A 114 11.02 7.30 4.06
CA PRO A 114 10.13 7.36 2.89
C PRO A 114 10.07 8.75 2.26
N ASN A 115 10.24 9.84 3.02
CA ASN A 115 10.23 11.19 2.48
C ASN A 115 11.41 11.44 1.54
N HIS A 116 12.59 10.89 1.83
CA HIS A 116 13.74 11.02 0.93
C HIS A 116 13.49 10.33 -0.42
N LEU A 117 12.83 9.16 -0.41
CA LEU A 117 12.45 8.47 -1.65
C LEU A 117 11.36 9.25 -2.39
N ILE A 118 10.33 9.74 -1.69
CA ILE A 118 9.27 10.53 -2.29
C ILE A 118 9.84 11.80 -2.95
N ASP A 119 10.72 12.51 -2.25
CA ASP A 119 11.35 13.73 -2.79
C ASP A 119 12.22 13.45 -4.02
N ALA A 120 12.95 12.32 -4.01
CA ALA A 120 13.76 11.90 -5.15
C ALA A 120 12.94 11.48 -6.37
N LEU A 121 11.73 10.94 -6.16
CA LEU A 121 10.82 10.54 -7.23
C LEU A 121 9.95 11.69 -7.76
N LYS A 122 9.79 12.74 -6.94
CA LYS A 122 8.89 13.84 -7.27
C LYS A 122 9.38 14.64 -8.48
N GLY A 123 8.54 14.69 -9.50
CA GLY A 123 8.82 15.41 -10.74
C GLY A 123 9.62 14.61 -11.77
N LEU A 124 9.92 13.35 -11.48
CA LEU A 124 10.40 12.40 -12.48
C LEU A 124 9.21 11.88 -13.30
N ASP A 125 9.53 11.46 -14.50
CA ASP A 125 8.54 10.93 -15.44
C ASP A 125 8.24 9.45 -15.20
N ASP A 126 7.45 8.84 -16.07
CA ASP A 126 6.73 7.57 -15.90
C ASP A 126 7.56 6.38 -15.42
N SER A 127 8.87 6.38 -15.61
CA SER A 127 9.72 5.26 -15.24
C SER A 127 11.02 5.70 -14.59
N VAL A 128 11.36 5.08 -13.49
CA VAL A 128 12.61 5.30 -12.78
C VAL A 128 13.42 4.00 -12.67
N ARG A 129 14.73 4.12 -12.59
CA ARG A 129 15.62 3.01 -12.32
C ARG A 129 16.17 3.13 -10.92
N LEU A 130 15.97 2.09 -10.12
CA LEU A 130 16.58 1.98 -8.80
C LEU A 130 17.75 1.01 -8.90
N ARG A 131 18.90 1.38 -8.33
CA ARG A 131 20.10 0.53 -8.24
C ARG A 131 20.51 0.37 -6.80
N PHE A 132 20.52 -0.88 -6.36
CA PHE A 132 20.90 -1.26 -5.00
C PHE A 132 22.24 -2.01 -5.07
N TYR A 133 23.16 -1.70 -4.18
CA TYR A 133 24.52 -2.28 -4.15
C TYR A 133 24.71 -3.23 -2.95
N ALA A 134 24.25 -2.81 -1.77
CA ALA A 134 24.25 -3.60 -0.54
C ALA A 134 23.31 -2.95 0.49
N PRO A 135 22.93 -3.67 1.55
CA PRO A 135 21.98 -3.17 2.55
C PRO A 135 22.43 -1.90 3.29
N ASP A 136 23.73 -1.77 3.48
CA ASP A 136 24.41 -0.67 4.18
C ASP A 136 24.94 0.43 3.26
N LYS A 137 24.76 0.27 1.95
CA LYS A 137 25.23 1.21 0.93
C LYS A 137 24.09 2.12 0.48
N LEU A 138 24.48 3.31 0.02
CA LEU A 138 23.54 4.15 -0.70
C LEU A 138 22.95 3.41 -1.92
N PHE A 139 21.76 3.81 -2.31
CA PHE A 139 21.18 3.37 -3.57
C PHE A 139 20.88 4.58 -4.46
N GLU A 140 20.81 4.32 -5.75
CA GLU A 140 20.57 5.32 -6.77
C GLU A 140 19.13 5.30 -7.21
N VAL A 141 18.52 6.48 -7.36
CA VAL A 141 17.27 6.72 -8.06
C VAL A 141 17.61 7.50 -9.32
N MET A 142 17.34 6.94 -10.49
CA MET A 142 17.64 7.54 -11.79
C MET A 142 16.37 7.69 -12.60
N GLY A 143 16.21 8.83 -13.24
CA GLY A 143 15.06 9.11 -14.10
C GLY A 143 15.33 10.27 -15.02
N ASN A 144 14.29 10.73 -15.71
CA ASN A 144 14.35 11.87 -16.60
C ASN A 144 13.33 12.92 -16.17
N ILE A 145 13.63 14.17 -16.43
CA ILE A 145 12.69 15.30 -16.33
C ILE A 145 12.45 15.81 -17.74
N TYR A 146 11.16 15.79 -18.18
CA TYR A 146 10.76 16.35 -19.47
C TYR A 146 10.21 17.76 -19.30
N THR A 147 10.50 18.61 -20.26
CA THR A 147 9.83 19.90 -20.37
C THR A 147 8.56 19.78 -21.20
N LYS A 148 7.43 20.32 -20.70
CA LYS A 148 6.10 20.27 -21.35
C LYS A 148 6.02 20.94 -22.72
N SER A 149 7.07 21.50 -23.26
CA SER A 149 7.08 22.31 -24.49
C SER A 149 7.54 21.53 -25.71
N GLY A 150 7.05 20.31 -25.96
CA GLY A 150 7.19 19.64 -27.27
C GLY A 150 8.62 19.48 -27.85
N SER A 151 9.62 19.98 -27.16
CA SER A 151 11.04 19.78 -27.47
C SER A 151 11.51 18.54 -26.74
N ILE A 152 12.19 17.65 -27.41
CA ILE A 152 12.82 16.44 -26.89
C ILE A 152 14.03 16.83 -26.02
N ASN A 153 13.80 17.56 -24.94
CA ASN A 153 14.84 17.88 -23.98
C ASN A 153 14.61 17.03 -22.74
N GLU A 154 15.06 15.78 -22.81
CA GLU A 154 15.20 14.91 -21.65
C GLU A 154 16.43 15.36 -20.86
N THR A 155 16.22 15.69 -19.61
CA THR A 155 17.34 15.91 -18.69
C THR A 155 17.46 14.69 -17.80
N PRO A 156 18.50 13.84 -18.00
CA PRO A 156 18.75 12.73 -17.10
C PRO A 156 19.18 13.27 -15.73
N VAL A 157 18.58 12.75 -14.70
CA VAL A 157 18.86 13.13 -13.31
C VAL A 157 19.04 11.88 -12.45
N TYR A 158 19.82 12.03 -11.36
CA TYR A 158 19.94 10.98 -10.37
C TYR A 158 19.98 11.56 -8.96
N ALA A 159 19.48 10.78 -8.01
CA ALA A 159 19.59 11.04 -6.59
C ALA A 159 20.26 9.85 -5.89
N LEU A 160 20.99 10.14 -4.81
CA LEU A 160 21.60 9.14 -3.94
C LEU A 160 20.87 9.17 -2.60
N ILE A 161 20.41 8.01 -2.14
CA ILE A 161 19.69 7.88 -0.87
C ILE A 161 20.49 6.94 0.04
N MET A 162 20.77 7.42 1.24
CA MET A 162 21.42 6.62 2.28
C MET A 162 20.37 5.81 3.06
N PRO A 163 20.64 4.52 3.32
CA PRO A 163 19.84 3.75 4.24
C PRO A 163 19.90 4.32 5.66
N ASN A 164 18.81 4.17 6.41
CA ASN A 164 18.81 4.41 7.85
C ASN A 164 19.53 3.25 8.54
N GLN A 165 20.68 3.53 9.12
CA GLN A 165 21.42 2.53 9.89
C GLN A 165 20.86 2.41 11.31
N GLY A 166 20.72 1.19 11.81
CA GLY A 166 20.35 0.91 13.20
C GLY A 166 18.84 0.98 13.50
N MET A 167 17.97 1.14 12.52
CA MET A 167 16.53 0.94 12.73
C MET A 167 16.15 -0.52 12.52
N ASP A 168 15.76 -1.18 13.62
CA ASP A 168 15.10 -2.48 13.56
C ASP A 168 13.58 -2.24 13.41
N LEU A 169 13.09 -2.34 12.19
CA LEU A 169 11.66 -2.34 11.93
C LEU A 169 11.15 -3.74 12.26
N LYS A 170 10.14 -3.83 13.15
CA LYS A 170 9.44 -5.10 13.38
C LYS A 170 9.01 -5.66 12.02
N ARG A 171 9.68 -6.72 11.62
CA ARG A 171 9.38 -7.43 10.38
C ARG A 171 8.01 -8.05 10.53
N TRP A 172 7.11 -7.72 9.64
CA TRP A 172 5.87 -8.46 9.45
C TRP A 172 5.79 -8.92 8.01
N THR A 173 5.55 -10.21 7.84
CA THR A 173 5.16 -10.76 6.55
C THR A 173 3.77 -11.37 6.68
N PRO A 174 2.94 -11.34 5.64
CA PRO A 174 1.62 -11.96 5.66
C PRO A 174 1.61 -13.46 5.99
N LYS A 175 2.78 -14.11 5.98
CA LYS A 175 2.98 -15.55 6.24
C LYS A 175 3.46 -15.89 7.65
N ASP A 176 3.75 -14.90 8.50
CA ASP A 176 4.33 -15.16 9.83
C ASP A 176 3.35 -15.84 10.82
N GLU A 177 2.09 -16.07 10.44
CA GLU A 177 1.08 -16.70 11.31
C GLU A 177 1.07 -18.24 11.24
N GLU A 178 1.57 -18.85 10.16
CA GLU A 178 1.55 -20.32 10.04
C GLU A 178 2.67 -21.02 10.85
N ALA A 179 3.67 -20.28 11.32
CA ALA A 179 4.82 -20.84 12.05
C ALA A 179 4.61 -20.93 13.56
N GLN A 180 3.48 -20.44 14.11
CA GLN A 180 3.20 -20.41 15.55
C GLN A 180 1.98 -21.24 15.97
N ALA A 181 1.42 -22.06 15.09
CA ALA A 181 0.30 -22.97 15.39
C ALA A 181 0.75 -24.41 15.65
#